data_9a9ebe73cc0c7bf713879228b60d905d
#
_entry.id   9a9ebe73cc0c7bf713879228b60d905d
#
_cell.length_a   1.000
_cell.length_b   1.000
_cell.length_c   1.000
_cell.angle_alpha   90.00
_cell.angle_beta   90.00
_cell.angle_gamma   90.00
#
_symmetry.space_group_name_H-M   'P 1'
#
loop_
_entity.id
_entity.type
_entity.pdbx_description
1 polymer ?
#
loop_
_entity_poly.entity_id
_entity_poly.type
_entity_poly.pdbx_seq_one_letter_code
_entity_poly.pdbx_strand_id
1 'polypeptide(L)'
;GFEGNASGRGYDKYLGFAGWGPDHDDGRAHKAQNLNDVAIPELERLAKQDQPFFLFMRHMDPHSPYLAPKPFQDIFFQGDAFDPNDKRMQKVYDFKPFGDYIGSWVPKGCTNPDYVIAQYDAAVAYMDACIQQILEKLAALGLEEDTIVIFTSDHGETLYDHDCYFDHHGMYDCTLVVPLIL
;
A
#
# COMPACT_ATOMS: atom_id res chain seq x y z
N GLY A 1 -0.87 9.11 10.38
CA GLY A 1 -0.67 8.71 11.77
C GLY A 1 -1.57 9.52 12.68
N PHE A 2 -2.14 8.88 13.68
CA PHE A 2 -3.01 9.54 14.63
C PHE A 2 -2.19 9.86 15.88
N GLU A 3 -1.48 10.98 15.88
CA GLU A 3 -0.89 11.51 17.10
C GLU A 3 -2.03 11.77 18.10
N GLY A 4 -1.94 11.13 19.26
CA GLY A 4 -2.93 11.28 20.35
C GLY A 4 -3.91 10.12 20.54
N ASN A 5 -3.93 9.10 19.68
CA ASN A 5 -4.60 7.85 19.99
C ASN A 5 -3.65 6.86 20.70
N ALA A 6 -4.20 5.72 21.15
CA ALA A 6 -3.45 4.73 21.90
C ALA A 6 -2.38 3.97 21.08
N SER A 7 -2.26 4.21 19.78
CA SER A 7 -1.41 3.45 18.86
C SER A 7 0.10 3.56 19.16
N GLY A 8 0.51 4.65 19.81
CA GLY A 8 1.91 4.86 20.22
C GLY A 8 2.28 4.28 21.59
N ARG A 9 1.36 3.61 22.28
CA ARG A 9 1.65 3.07 23.63
C ARG A 9 2.64 1.91 23.55
N GLY A 10 3.68 1.97 24.37
CA GLY A 10 4.73 0.94 24.42
C GLY A 10 5.92 1.20 23.48
N TYR A 11 5.88 2.29 22.70
CA TYR A 11 6.99 2.76 21.89
C TYR A 11 7.62 4.00 22.51
N ASP A 12 8.95 4.08 22.48
CA ASP A 12 9.69 5.29 22.92
C ASP A 12 9.44 6.47 21.99
N LYS A 13 9.16 6.17 20.70
CA LYS A 13 8.88 7.17 19.67
C LYS A 13 7.82 6.67 18.70
N TYR A 14 6.89 7.53 18.39
CA TYR A 14 5.85 7.32 17.37
C TYR A 14 5.92 8.45 16.34
N LEU A 15 6.07 8.09 15.06
CA LEU A 15 6.14 9.04 13.96
C LEU A 15 4.94 8.86 13.03
N GLY A 16 4.24 9.94 12.76
CA GLY A 16 3.20 9.98 11.75
C GLY A 16 3.75 10.34 10.36
N PHE A 17 3.04 9.92 9.34
CA PHE A 17 3.30 10.30 7.94
C PHE A 17 1.96 10.43 7.19
N ALA A 18 1.97 11.11 6.03
CA ALA A 18 0.79 11.19 5.17
C ALA A 18 0.55 9.84 4.48
N GLY A 19 -0.49 9.14 4.90
CA GLY A 19 -0.78 7.76 4.47
C GLY A 19 -2.09 7.60 3.70
N TRP A 20 -2.88 8.68 3.52
CA TRP A 20 -4.20 8.62 2.93
C TRP A 20 -4.40 9.70 1.87
N GLY A 21 -5.08 9.31 0.79
CA GLY A 21 -5.51 10.21 -0.26
C GLY A 21 -4.38 10.73 -1.16
N PRO A 22 -4.73 11.49 -2.18
CA PRO A 22 -3.78 12.16 -3.03
C PRO A 22 -3.23 13.40 -2.30
N ASP A 23 -2.00 13.34 -1.89
CA ASP A 23 -1.27 14.40 -1.17
C ASP A 23 -0.14 14.99 -2.03
N HIS A 24 -0.16 14.70 -3.33
CA HIS A 24 0.77 15.22 -4.34
C HIS A 24 0.04 15.88 -5.50
N ASP A 25 0.70 16.82 -6.18
CA ASP A 25 0.15 17.60 -7.30
C ASP A 25 -0.27 16.72 -8.51
N ASP A 26 0.31 15.54 -8.64
CA ASP A 26 -0.06 14.56 -9.67
C ASP A 26 -1.34 13.78 -9.35
N GLY A 27 -1.97 14.02 -8.20
CA GLY A 27 -3.17 13.34 -7.74
C GLY A 27 -2.94 11.88 -7.28
N ARG A 28 -1.68 11.47 -7.11
CA ARG A 28 -1.29 10.13 -6.66
C ARG A 28 -0.95 10.12 -5.18
N ALA A 29 -1.19 8.99 -4.54
CA ALA A 29 -0.87 8.81 -3.14
C ALA A 29 0.51 8.15 -3.00
N HIS A 30 1.54 8.93 -2.75
CA HIS A 30 2.91 8.45 -2.55
C HIS A 30 3.10 7.87 -1.12
N LYS A 31 2.18 7.02 -0.69
CA LYS A 31 2.07 6.55 0.69
C LYS A 31 3.33 5.86 1.20
N ALA A 32 3.89 4.94 0.40
CA ALA A 32 5.10 4.22 0.78
C ALA A 32 6.33 5.14 0.83
N GLN A 33 6.48 6.09 -0.10
CA GLN A 33 7.56 7.07 -0.04
C GLN A 33 7.43 8.00 1.17
N ASN A 34 6.22 8.43 1.48
CA ASN A 34 5.98 9.28 2.67
C ASN A 34 6.38 8.57 3.97
N LEU A 35 6.22 7.24 4.04
CA LEU A 35 6.75 6.45 5.15
C LEU A 35 8.28 6.46 5.14
N ASN A 36 8.92 6.22 3.99
CA ASN A 36 10.37 6.20 3.87
C ASN A 36 11.00 7.53 4.28
N ASP A 37 10.35 8.66 3.95
CA ASP A 37 10.83 10.01 4.29
C ASP A 37 10.94 10.24 5.80
N VAL A 38 10.18 9.51 6.61
CA VAL A 38 10.29 9.55 8.08
C VAL A 38 11.06 8.36 8.65
N ALA A 39 11.01 7.19 8.01
CA ALA A 39 11.64 5.98 8.50
C ALA A 39 13.16 5.97 8.27
N ILE A 40 13.63 6.43 7.11
CA ILE A 40 15.06 6.44 6.78
C ILE A 40 15.88 7.34 7.72
N PRO A 41 15.49 8.60 7.99
CA PRO A 41 16.19 9.42 8.99
C PRO A 41 16.15 8.81 10.40
N GLU A 42 15.05 8.13 10.76
CA GLU A 42 14.96 7.47 12.06
C GLU A 42 15.87 6.25 12.14
N LEU A 43 15.97 5.46 11.09
CA LEU A 43 16.92 4.33 11.00
C LEU A 43 18.37 4.83 11.12
N GLU A 44 18.72 5.93 10.46
CA GLU A 44 20.05 6.57 10.58
C GLU A 44 20.34 7.07 12.00
N ARG A 45 19.32 7.50 12.73
CA ARG A 45 19.44 7.90 14.12
C ARG A 45 19.65 6.68 15.04
N LEU A 46 18.86 5.62 14.81
CA LEU A 46 18.93 4.37 15.58
C LEU A 46 20.28 3.67 15.40
N ALA A 47 20.83 3.68 14.19
CA ALA A 47 22.13 3.10 13.86
C ALA A 47 23.33 3.71 14.65
N LYS A 48 23.14 4.90 15.24
CA LYS A 48 24.18 5.58 16.04
C LYS A 48 24.12 5.25 17.52
N GLN A 49 23.17 4.41 17.94
CA GLN A 49 22.99 4.03 19.32
C GLN A 49 23.72 2.71 19.63
N ASP A 50 24.23 2.57 20.85
CA ASP A 50 24.79 1.32 21.34
C ASP A 50 23.73 0.30 21.79
N GLN A 51 22.46 0.70 21.82
CA GLN A 51 21.35 -0.14 22.24
C GLN A 51 20.66 -0.78 21.04
N PRO A 52 20.23 -2.04 21.13
CA PRO A 52 19.38 -2.65 20.11
C PRO A 52 18.05 -1.88 19.98
N PHE A 53 17.47 -1.90 18.80
CA PHE A 53 16.21 -1.23 18.53
C PHE A 53 15.16 -2.20 17.98
N PHE A 54 13.89 -1.80 18.12
CA PHE A 54 12.74 -2.37 17.42
C PHE A 54 12.09 -1.26 16.61
N LEU A 55 12.06 -1.41 15.29
CA LEU A 55 11.44 -0.47 14.38
C LEU A 55 10.24 -1.14 13.69
N PHE A 56 9.04 -0.66 13.96
CA PHE A 56 7.81 -1.09 13.29
C PHE A 56 7.39 -0.06 12.24
N MET A 57 7.31 -0.49 10.98
CA MET A 57 6.92 0.35 9.85
C MET A 57 5.62 -0.19 9.25
N ARG A 58 4.59 0.67 9.16
CA ARG A 58 3.31 0.31 8.57
C ARG A 58 3.15 0.98 7.22
N HIS A 59 3.44 0.27 6.15
CA HIS A 59 3.11 0.72 4.80
C HIS A 59 1.60 0.76 4.60
N MET A 60 1.13 1.76 3.86
CA MET A 60 -0.28 1.89 3.50
C MET A 60 -0.59 1.32 2.11
N ASP A 61 0.41 1.24 1.23
CA ASP A 61 0.28 0.50 -0.01
C ASP A 61 0.30 -1.02 0.29
N PRO A 62 -0.45 -1.83 -0.44
CA PRO A 62 -1.32 -1.49 -1.58
C PRO A 62 -2.78 -1.19 -1.20
N HIS A 63 -3.08 -0.74 0.01
CA HIS A 63 -4.45 -0.37 0.41
C HIS A 63 -5.09 0.63 -0.56
N SER A 64 -6.38 0.43 -0.89
CA SER A 64 -7.13 1.35 -1.75
C SER A 64 -7.14 2.81 -1.22
N PRO A 65 -7.22 3.83 -2.07
CA PRO A 65 -7.22 3.80 -3.53
C PRO A 65 -5.87 3.37 -4.11
N TYR A 66 -5.89 2.58 -5.18
CA TYR A 66 -4.70 2.08 -5.86
C TYR A 66 -4.14 3.14 -6.81
N LEU A 67 -3.39 4.07 -6.29
CA LEU A 67 -2.93 5.28 -7.00
C LEU A 67 -1.40 5.38 -7.04
N ALA A 68 -0.72 4.27 -7.40
CA ALA A 68 0.73 4.28 -7.53
C ALA A 68 1.22 5.38 -8.47
N PRO A 69 2.36 6.03 -8.18
CA PRO A 69 2.93 7.05 -9.06
C PRO A 69 3.47 6.45 -10.35
N LYS A 70 3.75 7.31 -11.35
CA LYS A 70 4.51 6.89 -12.53
C LYS A 70 5.94 6.51 -12.15
N PRO A 71 6.53 5.51 -12.82
CA PRO A 71 5.99 4.79 -13.98
C PRO A 71 5.11 3.57 -13.62
N PHE A 72 4.96 3.24 -12.34
CA PHE A 72 4.34 2.00 -11.88
C PHE A 72 2.91 1.80 -12.40
N GLN A 73 2.09 2.86 -12.43
CA GLN A 73 0.70 2.81 -12.90
C GLN A 73 0.53 2.29 -14.34
N ASP A 74 1.58 2.38 -15.16
CA ASP A 74 1.52 2.08 -16.59
C ASP A 74 2.09 0.69 -16.93
N ILE A 75 2.59 -0.08 -15.94
CA ILE A 75 3.37 -1.31 -16.18
C ILE A 75 2.47 -2.50 -16.51
N PHE A 76 1.36 -2.68 -15.77
CA PHE A 76 0.64 -3.94 -15.75
C PHE A 76 -0.62 -3.98 -16.62
N PHE A 77 -1.04 -2.87 -17.23
CA PHE A 77 -2.23 -2.82 -18.07
C PHE A 77 -1.92 -2.33 -19.49
N GLN A 78 -2.37 -3.11 -20.49
CA GLN A 78 -2.20 -2.79 -21.90
C GLN A 78 -3.52 -2.86 -22.68
N GLY A 79 -4.65 -2.91 -22.00
CA GLY A 79 -5.98 -2.98 -22.59
C GLY A 79 -6.64 -1.61 -22.73
N ASP A 80 -7.92 -1.63 -23.08
CA ASP A 80 -8.80 -0.46 -23.01
C ASP A 80 -9.58 -0.47 -21.70
N ALA A 81 -9.30 0.50 -20.84
CA ALA A 81 -9.98 0.67 -19.56
C ALA A 81 -11.42 1.19 -19.74
N PHE A 82 -11.76 1.70 -20.92
CA PHE A 82 -13.01 2.43 -21.20
C PHE A 82 -13.83 1.81 -22.35
N ASP A 83 -13.57 0.55 -22.72
CA ASP A 83 -14.33 -0.15 -23.76
C ASP A 83 -15.85 -0.08 -23.43
N PRO A 84 -16.67 0.57 -24.25
CA PRO A 84 -18.10 0.71 -23.98
C PRO A 84 -18.86 -0.62 -24.05
N ASN A 85 -18.25 -1.67 -24.61
CA ASN A 85 -18.83 -3.01 -24.68
C ASN A 85 -18.53 -3.84 -23.41
N ASP A 86 -17.52 -3.49 -22.65
CA ASP A 86 -17.26 -4.11 -21.34
C ASP A 86 -18.25 -3.55 -20.31
N LYS A 87 -18.94 -4.43 -19.61
CA LYS A 87 -19.93 -4.06 -18.58
C LYS A 87 -19.57 -4.59 -17.20
N ARG A 88 -18.38 -5.17 -17.06
CA ARG A 88 -18.00 -5.85 -15.85
C ARG A 88 -17.91 -4.92 -14.64
N MET A 89 -17.51 -3.65 -14.82
CA MET A 89 -17.46 -2.68 -13.74
C MET A 89 -18.84 -2.23 -13.24
N GLN A 90 -19.94 -2.46 -14.01
CA GLN A 90 -21.26 -2.04 -13.57
C GLN A 90 -21.66 -2.67 -12.23
N LYS A 91 -21.43 -3.96 -12.06
CA LYS A 91 -21.73 -4.65 -10.80
C LYS A 91 -20.91 -4.14 -9.62
N VAL A 92 -19.70 -3.63 -9.86
CA VAL A 92 -18.85 -3.00 -8.84
C VAL A 92 -19.49 -1.68 -8.38
N TYR A 93 -19.89 -0.83 -9.31
CA TYR A 93 -20.55 0.45 -9.00
C TYR A 93 -21.92 0.28 -8.34
N ASP A 94 -22.63 -0.79 -8.67
CA ASP A 94 -23.93 -1.12 -8.08
C ASP A 94 -23.81 -1.79 -6.70
N PHE A 95 -22.62 -2.21 -6.31
CA PHE A 95 -22.38 -2.88 -5.04
C PHE A 95 -22.41 -1.90 -3.87
N LYS A 96 -23.55 -1.90 -3.14
CA LYS A 96 -23.70 -1.04 -1.96
C LYS A 96 -23.21 -1.76 -0.68
N PRO A 97 -22.53 -1.03 0.22
CA PRO A 97 -22.31 0.44 0.26
C PRO A 97 -21.03 0.93 -0.44
N PHE A 98 -20.19 0.04 -1.00
CA PHE A 98 -18.81 0.36 -1.40
C PHE A 98 -18.65 0.88 -2.84
N GLY A 99 -19.63 0.68 -3.71
CA GLY A 99 -19.56 1.12 -5.11
C GLY A 99 -19.30 2.62 -5.26
N ASP A 100 -19.89 3.45 -4.39
CA ASP A 100 -19.67 4.89 -4.41
C ASP A 100 -18.23 5.26 -4.00
N TYR A 101 -17.64 4.55 -3.01
CA TYR A 101 -16.25 4.71 -2.63
C TYR A 101 -15.30 4.31 -3.77
N ILE A 102 -15.50 3.14 -4.36
CA ILE A 102 -14.69 2.66 -5.48
C ILE A 102 -14.78 3.64 -6.65
N GLY A 103 -15.99 4.10 -7.00
CA GLY A 103 -16.21 5.09 -8.05
C GLY A 103 -15.60 6.47 -7.77
N SER A 104 -15.22 6.77 -6.53
CA SER A 104 -14.61 8.05 -6.17
C SER A 104 -13.12 8.16 -6.58
N TRP A 105 -12.42 7.04 -6.71
CA TRP A 105 -10.99 7.02 -7.04
C TRP A 105 -10.66 6.27 -8.34
N VAL A 106 -11.51 5.36 -8.80
CA VAL A 106 -11.37 4.75 -10.12
C VAL A 106 -11.64 5.81 -11.21
N PRO A 107 -10.89 5.85 -12.32
CA PRO A 107 -11.09 6.82 -13.38
C PRO A 107 -12.55 6.82 -13.88
N LYS A 108 -13.14 8.01 -13.99
CA LYS A 108 -14.54 8.15 -14.40
C LYS A 108 -14.80 7.49 -15.76
N GLY A 109 -15.77 6.58 -15.78
CA GLY A 109 -16.15 5.85 -17.00
C GLY A 109 -15.31 4.58 -17.24
N CYS A 110 -14.47 4.17 -16.29
CA CYS A 110 -13.79 2.89 -16.35
C CYS A 110 -14.81 1.75 -16.39
N THR A 111 -14.66 0.86 -17.37
CA THR A 111 -15.56 -0.27 -17.63
C THR A 111 -14.89 -1.62 -17.39
N ASN A 112 -13.57 -1.63 -17.30
CA ASN A 112 -12.75 -2.84 -17.26
C ASN A 112 -12.12 -3.03 -15.88
N PRO A 113 -12.51 -4.08 -15.10
CA PRO A 113 -11.93 -4.36 -13.78
C PRO A 113 -10.46 -4.79 -13.85
N ASP A 114 -9.98 -5.34 -14.98
CA ASP A 114 -8.58 -5.73 -15.13
C ASP A 114 -7.65 -4.51 -15.05
N TYR A 115 -8.14 -3.32 -15.45
CA TYR A 115 -7.43 -2.07 -15.22
C TYR A 115 -7.25 -1.79 -13.71
N VAL A 116 -8.29 -1.98 -12.93
CA VAL A 116 -8.26 -1.71 -11.48
C VAL A 116 -7.35 -2.72 -10.78
N ILE A 117 -7.39 -4.00 -11.19
CA ILE A 117 -6.47 -5.04 -10.71
C ILE A 117 -5.02 -4.65 -11.01
N ALA A 118 -4.75 -4.20 -12.23
CA ALA A 118 -3.40 -3.75 -12.62
C ALA A 118 -2.92 -2.53 -11.83
N GLN A 119 -3.83 -1.68 -11.33
CA GLN A 119 -3.46 -0.58 -10.43
C GLN A 119 -3.09 -1.10 -9.03
N TYR A 120 -3.70 -2.19 -8.55
CA TYR A 120 -3.26 -2.89 -7.35
C TYR A 120 -1.85 -3.45 -7.52
N ASP A 121 -1.58 -4.16 -8.61
CA ASP A 121 -0.25 -4.69 -8.94
C ASP A 121 0.80 -3.56 -9.02
N ALA A 122 0.42 -2.43 -9.58
CA ALA A 122 1.25 -1.24 -9.63
C ALA A 122 1.57 -0.69 -8.22
N ALA A 123 0.59 -0.70 -7.31
CA ALA A 123 0.80 -0.28 -5.93
C ALA A 123 1.71 -1.25 -5.16
N VAL A 124 1.59 -2.57 -5.41
CA VAL A 124 2.51 -3.59 -4.86
C VAL A 124 3.94 -3.35 -5.36
N ALA A 125 4.13 -3.18 -6.67
CA ALA A 125 5.46 -2.93 -7.24
C ALA A 125 6.08 -1.61 -6.74
N TYR A 126 5.27 -0.59 -6.54
CA TYR A 126 5.72 0.67 -5.95
C TYR A 126 6.14 0.51 -4.48
N MET A 127 5.35 -0.20 -3.69
CA MET A 127 5.69 -0.51 -2.30
C MET A 127 6.99 -1.32 -2.22
N ASP A 128 7.16 -2.33 -3.07
CA ASP A 128 8.36 -3.16 -3.15
C ASP A 128 9.61 -2.31 -3.40
N ALA A 129 9.53 -1.38 -4.37
CA ALA A 129 10.63 -0.44 -4.64
C ALA A 129 10.94 0.48 -3.44
N CYS A 130 9.94 0.86 -2.65
CA CYS A 130 10.15 1.64 -1.43
C CYS A 130 10.75 0.79 -0.30
N ILE A 131 10.35 -0.47 -0.17
CA ILE A 131 10.96 -1.41 0.78
C ILE A 131 12.44 -1.64 0.44
N GLN A 132 12.75 -1.80 -0.85
CA GLN A 132 14.14 -1.90 -1.32
C GLN A 132 15.00 -0.74 -0.80
N GLN A 133 14.51 0.50 -0.83
CA GLN A 133 15.25 1.66 -0.30
C GLN A 133 15.58 1.50 1.19
N ILE A 134 14.67 0.94 1.98
CA ILE A 134 14.91 0.67 3.41
C ILE A 134 16.00 -0.40 3.59
N LEU A 135 15.93 -1.50 2.83
CA LEU A 135 16.92 -2.58 2.90
C LEU A 135 18.32 -2.10 2.46
N GLU A 136 18.39 -1.33 1.37
CA GLU A 136 19.63 -0.71 0.90
C GLU A 136 20.21 0.25 1.97
N LYS A 137 19.35 1.01 2.65
CA LYS A 137 19.78 1.87 3.75
C LYS A 137 20.30 1.07 4.93
N LEU A 138 19.63 -0.02 5.30
CA LEU A 138 20.07 -0.92 6.37
C LEU A 138 21.49 -1.47 6.08
N ALA A 139 21.71 -1.97 4.85
CA ALA A 139 22.99 -2.45 4.40
C ALA A 139 24.06 -1.34 4.39
N ALA A 140 23.74 -0.15 3.90
CA ALA A 140 24.66 1.01 3.89
C ALA A 140 25.07 1.48 5.29
N LEU A 141 24.25 1.20 6.30
CA LEU A 141 24.55 1.49 7.70
C LEU A 141 25.34 0.34 8.39
N GLY A 142 25.61 -0.76 7.69
CA GLY A 142 26.32 -1.92 8.21
C GLY A 142 25.51 -2.75 9.22
N LEU A 143 24.18 -2.69 9.14
CA LEU A 143 23.27 -3.35 10.09
C LEU A 143 22.62 -4.62 9.53
N GLU A 144 22.89 -4.99 8.28
CA GLU A 144 22.23 -6.09 7.59
C GLU A 144 22.41 -7.42 8.30
N GLU A 145 23.62 -7.74 8.75
CA GLU A 145 23.95 -9.02 9.41
C GLU A 145 23.44 -9.10 10.87
N ASP A 146 23.16 -7.95 11.49
CA ASP A 146 22.76 -7.86 12.90
C ASP A 146 21.26 -7.50 13.07
N THR A 147 20.48 -7.48 11.97
CA THR A 147 19.07 -7.08 12.00
C THR A 147 18.18 -8.19 11.44
N ILE A 148 17.18 -8.60 12.22
CA ILE A 148 16.11 -9.47 11.74
C ILE A 148 15.07 -8.57 11.08
N VAL A 149 14.81 -8.79 9.78
CA VAL A 149 13.76 -8.11 9.02
C VAL A 149 12.58 -9.05 8.88
N ILE A 150 11.39 -8.58 9.29
CA ILE A 150 10.13 -9.34 9.18
C ILE A 150 9.18 -8.54 8.30
N PHE A 151 8.71 -9.17 7.22
CA PHE A 151 7.66 -8.62 6.37
C PHE A 151 6.39 -9.45 6.50
N THR A 152 5.26 -8.80 6.78
CA THR A 152 3.94 -9.43 6.84
C THR A 152 2.85 -8.39 6.55
N SER A 153 1.59 -8.81 6.49
CA SER A 153 0.43 -7.94 6.35
C SER A 153 -0.60 -8.24 7.44
N ASP A 154 -1.48 -7.29 7.71
CA ASP A 154 -2.63 -7.45 8.60
C ASP A 154 -3.79 -8.18 7.94
N HIS A 155 -3.95 -8.06 6.62
CA HIS A 155 -4.93 -8.78 5.78
C HIS A 155 -4.49 -8.80 4.32
N GLY A 156 -5.16 -9.58 3.50
CA GLY A 156 -5.07 -9.55 2.05
C GLY A 156 -6.15 -8.65 1.43
N GLU A 157 -6.52 -8.91 0.16
CA GLU A 157 -7.47 -8.08 -0.60
C GLU A 157 -8.32 -8.95 -1.53
N THR A 158 -9.62 -8.68 -1.61
CA THR A 158 -10.45 -9.16 -2.70
C THR A 158 -10.38 -8.18 -3.86
N LEU A 159 -9.93 -8.62 -5.02
CA LEU A 159 -9.86 -7.76 -6.18
C LEU A 159 -11.16 -7.81 -6.99
N TYR A 160 -11.51 -8.98 -7.49
CA TYR A 160 -12.74 -9.16 -8.28
C TYR A 160 -13.38 -10.54 -8.01
N ASP A 161 -13.07 -11.11 -6.84
CA ASP A 161 -13.44 -12.46 -6.44
C ASP A 161 -14.65 -12.44 -5.50
N HIS A 162 -15.42 -13.53 -5.50
CA HIS A 162 -16.49 -13.79 -4.52
C HIS A 162 -17.59 -12.72 -4.48
N ASP A 163 -17.81 -11.96 -5.58
CA ASP A 163 -18.68 -10.79 -5.60
C ASP A 163 -18.35 -9.73 -4.54
N CYS A 164 -17.11 -9.72 -4.08
CA CYS A 164 -16.47 -8.68 -3.29
C CYS A 164 -15.46 -7.95 -4.19
N TYR A 165 -15.40 -6.62 -4.11
CA TYR A 165 -14.68 -5.82 -5.10
C TYR A 165 -13.76 -4.81 -4.44
N PHE A 166 -12.45 -4.94 -4.68
CA PHE A 166 -11.42 -3.94 -4.38
C PHE A 166 -11.43 -3.45 -2.92
N ASP A 167 -11.60 -4.41 -2.01
CA ASP A 167 -11.64 -4.19 -0.57
C ASP A 167 -11.37 -5.55 0.15
N HIS A 168 -11.34 -5.56 1.46
CA HIS A 168 -11.00 -6.73 2.28
C HIS A 168 -12.20 -7.30 3.03
N HIS A 169 -13.36 -7.30 2.38
CA HIS A 169 -14.58 -7.86 2.96
C HIS A 169 -14.61 -9.38 2.86
N GLY A 170 -15.18 -9.98 3.89
CA GLY A 170 -15.39 -11.43 3.95
C GLY A 170 -14.18 -12.18 4.51
N MET A 171 -14.40 -13.47 4.77
CA MET A 171 -13.43 -14.36 5.36
C MET A 171 -12.98 -15.40 4.32
N TYR A 172 -12.43 -14.89 3.22
CA TYR A 172 -11.91 -15.68 2.11
C TYR A 172 -10.38 -15.81 2.20
N ASP A 173 -9.81 -16.82 1.58
CA ASP A 173 -8.35 -17.02 1.59
C ASP A 173 -7.60 -15.81 1.05
N CYS A 174 -8.13 -15.13 0.04
CA CYS A 174 -7.52 -13.91 -0.52
C CYS A 174 -7.44 -12.75 0.50
N THR A 175 -8.26 -12.76 1.55
CA THR A 175 -8.20 -11.76 2.63
C THR A 175 -7.52 -12.25 3.90
N LEU A 176 -7.47 -13.57 4.12
CA LEU A 176 -6.96 -14.16 5.37
C LEU A 176 -5.51 -14.65 5.25
N VAL A 177 -5.11 -15.12 4.07
CA VAL A 177 -3.75 -15.64 3.85
C VAL A 177 -2.84 -14.47 3.49
N VAL A 178 -1.90 -14.17 4.37
CA VAL A 178 -0.94 -13.08 4.23
C VAL A 178 0.49 -13.61 4.12
N PRO A 179 1.41 -12.88 3.48
CA PRO A 179 2.82 -13.26 3.44
C PRO A 179 3.46 -13.19 4.82
N LEU A 180 4.43 -14.04 5.06
CA LEU A 180 5.40 -13.93 6.16
C LEU A 180 6.78 -14.24 5.61
N ILE A 181 7.65 -13.24 5.60
CA ILE A 181 9.02 -13.32 5.10
C ILE A 181 9.97 -12.93 6.24
N LEU A 182 11.05 -13.72 6.39
CA LEU A 182 12.09 -13.53 7.39
C LEU A 182 13.45 -13.44 6.71
#